data_716dd9b71f56eccdda045322f9e0a194
#
_entry.id   716dd9b71f56eccdda045322f9e0a194
#
_cell.length_a   1.000
_cell.length_b   1.000
_cell.length_c   1.000
_cell.angle_alpha   90.00
_cell.angle_beta   90.00
_cell.angle_gamma   90.00
#
_symmetry.space_group_name_H-M   'P 1'
#
loop_
_entity.id
_entity.type
_entity.pdbx_description
1 polymer ?
#
loop_
_entity_poly.entity_id
_entity_poly.type
_entity_poly.pdbx_seq_one_letter_code
_entity_poly.pdbx_strand_id
1 'polypeptide(L)'
;LITLALEEHWKQVQQTDGYMKYIATRPRAERLGDHGLFGDADHVDLDDAMSELEHYTGNVWTHILSLHREDAERLGYNNAQAWRALIRAHRNDIAAAMHIPPQDFRWYAAFHNEGHHPHVHMMAWSVKPGEAHLDRDGIRQMKSKLTNDIFQQELLHVYEQKSISRDELVRETRKVMLELSRQMRDTICEHTQAEQMICR
;
A
#
# COMPACT_ATOMS: atom_id res chain seq x y z
N LEU A 1 -4.58 -1.80 -8.06
CA LEU A 1 -3.94 -0.47 -7.88
C LEU A 1 -4.65 0.28 -6.77
N ILE A 2 -3.94 0.71 -5.74
CA ILE A 2 -4.52 1.61 -4.72
C ILE A 2 -4.64 2.99 -5.36
N THR A 3 -5.85 3.52 -5.40
CA THR A 3 -6.08 4.91 -5.73
C THR A 3 -6.23 5.68 -4.44
N LEU A 4 -5.33 6.61 -4.18
CA LEU A 4 -5.47 7.61 -3.14
C LEU A 4 -6.01 8.86 -3.85
N ALA A 5 -7.27 9.17 -3.67
CA ALA A 5 -7.86 10.40 -4.12
C ALA A 5 -8.02 11.33 -2.92
N LEU A 6 -7.56 12.56 -3.07
CA LEU A 6 -7.94 13.66 -2.18
C LEU A 6 -9.28 14.17 -2.70
N GLU A 7 -10.33 14.07 -1.91
CA GLU A 7 -11.58 14.75 -2.24
C GLU A 7 -11.39 16.26 -2.06
N GLU A 8 -11.27 16.98 -3.17
CA GLU A 8 -11.27 18.45 -3.16
C GLU A 8 -12.64 19.06 -2.81
N HIS A 9 -13.65 18.26 -2.52
CA HIS A 9 -15.03 18.70 -2.22
C HIS A 9 -15.21 19.25 -0.81
N TRP A 10 -14.13 19.47 -0.10
CA TRP A 10 -14.09 20.09 1.23
C TRP A 10 -14.91 21.39 1.35
N LYS A 11 -14.97 22.20 0.30
CA LYS A 11 -15.70 23.47 0.29
C LYS A 11 -17.23 23.34 0.27
N GLN A 12 -17.78 22.16 0.02
CA GLN A 12 -19.23 21.96 -0.07
C GLN A 12 -19.84 21.27 1.17
N VAL A 13 -19.04 20.59 1.99
CA VAL A 13 -19.52 20.04 3.27
C VAL A 13 -19.19 21.08 4.35
N GLN A 14 -20.13 21.97 4.62
CA GLN A 14 -19.94 23.09 5.56
C GLN A 14 -19.77 22.67 7.03
N GLN A 15 -19.79 21.37 7.33
CA GLN A 15 -19.60 20.80 8.68
C GLN A 15 -18.87 19.45 8.57
N THR A 16 -17.68 19.37 9.15
CA THR A 16 -16.85 18.16 9.23
C THR A 16 -17.52 16.99 9.96
N ASP A 17 -18.30 17.31 10.99
CA ASP A 17 -19.15 16.38 11.75
C ASP A 17 -20.22 15.77 10.84
N GLY A 18 -20.88 16.57 9.99
CA GLY A 18 -21.85 16.10 9.00
C GLY A 18 -21.26 15.11 8.01
N TYR A 19 -20.04 15.33 7.54
CA TYR A 19 -19.35 14.38 6.67
C TYR A 19 -19.01 13.07 7.39
N MET A 20 -18.55 13.13 8.63
CA MET A 20 -18.28 11.93 9.45
C MET A 20 -19.55 11.09 9.62
N LYS A 21 -20.68 11.71 9.97
CA LYS A 21 -21.97 11.04 10.06
C LYS A 21 -22.38 10.41 8.73
N TYR A 22 -22.20 11.13 7.64
CA TYR A 22 -22.51 10.65 6.29
C TYR A 22 -21.74 9.37 5.95
N ILE A 23 -20.41 9.35 6.11
CA ILE A 23 -19.61 8.16 5.79
C ILE A 23 -19.89 6.98 6.72
N ALA A 24 -20.25 7.24 7.98
CA ALA A 24 -20.55 6.21 8.99
C ALA A 24 -21.91 5.53 8.77
N THR A 25 -22.89 6.23 8.18
CA THR A 25 -24.30 5.79 8.15
C THR A 25 -24.87 5.57 6.76
N ARG A 26 -24.16 5.95 5.69
CA ARG A 26 -24.67 5.80 4.33
C ARG A 26 -24.91 4.32 3.96
N PRO A 27 -25.81 4.04 3.00
CA PRO A 27 -26.00 2.69 2.46
C PRO A 27 -24.66 2.10 2.00
N ARG A 28 -24.45 0.80 2.29
CA ARG A 28 -23.23 0.04 1.99
C ARG A 28 -22.00 0.36 2.87
N ALA A 29 -22.12 1.27 3.86
CA ALA A 29 -21.15 1.31 4.94
C ALA A 29 -21.23 0.01 5.76
N GLU A 30 -20.16 -0.77 5.79
CA GLU A 30 -20.11 -1.99 6.58
C GLU A 30 -20.00 -1.64 8.07
N ARG A 31 -20.91 -2.18 8.87
CA ARG A 31 -20.99 -1.87 10.30
C ARG A 31 -20.04 -2.77 11.10
N LEU A 32 -19.24 -2.17 11.96
CA LEU A 32 -18.47 -2.84 13.02
C LEU A 32 -19.09 -2.62 14.41
N GLY A 33 -20.41 -2.56 14.48
CA GLY A 33 -21.23 -2.25 15.65
C GLY A 33 -22.51 -1.56 15.20
N ASP A 34 -22.90 -0.49 15.87
CA ASP A 34 -24.14 0.25 15.58
C ASP A 34 -24.03 1.07 14.28
N HIS A 35 -22.81 1.44 13.87
CA HIS A 35 -22.49 2.22 12.68
C HIS A 35 -21.24 1.71 11.97
N GLY A 36 -20.89 2.31 10.81
CA GLY A 36 -19.72 1.91 9.99
C GLY A 36 -18.41 2.59 10.35
N LEU A 37 -18.40 3.54 11.31
CA LEU A 37 -17.18 4.25 11.68
C LEU A 37 -16.27 3.36 12.54
N PHE A 38 -14.98 3.38 12.24
CA PHE A 38 -13.92 2.73 13.02
C PHE A 38 -12.69 3.65 13.14
N GLY A 39 -11.84 3.37 14.12
CA GLY A 39 -10.63 4.14 14.40
C GLY A 39 -9.60 3.33 15.18
N ASP A 40 -8.75 4.04 15.94
CA ASP A 40 -7.76 3.41 16.83
C ASP A 40 -8.40 2.61 17.95
N ALA A 41 -9.48 3.11 18.56
CA ALA A 41 -10.20 2.43 19.62
C ALA A 41 -10.98 1.22 19.11
N ASP A 42 -11.16 0.20 19.94
CA ASP A 42 -11.94 -1.01 19.56
C ASP A 42 -13.41 -0.70 19.36
N HIS A 43 -13.94 0.19 20.15
CA HIS A 43 -15.27 0.77 19.95
C HIS A 43 -15.12 2.26 19.72
N VAL A 44 -15.81 2.75 18.71
CA VAL A 44 -15.93 4.17 18.40
C VAL A 44 -17.36 4.57 18.66
N ASP A 45 -17.56 5.58 19.50
CA ASP A 45 -18.84 6.25 19.62
C ASP A 45 -18.92 7.34 18.56
N LEU A 46 -20.02 7.36 17.79
CA LEU A 46 -20.17 8.29 16.68
C LEU A 46 -20.39 9.73 17.16
N ASP A 47 -21.13 9.91 18.22
CA ASP A 47 -21.44 11.24 18.76
C ASP A 47 -20.19 11.85 19.41
N ASP A 48 -19.40 11.05 20.12
CA ASP A 48 -18.11 11.47 20.67
C ASP A 48 -17.14 11.85 19.54
N ALA A 49 -17.02 11.02 18.50
CA ALA A 49 -16.16 11.29 17.34
C ALA A 49 -16.57 12.55 16.57
N MET A 50 -17.88 12.81 16.45
CA MET A 50 -18.39 14.04 15.84
C MET A 50 -18.08 15.26 16.69
N SER A 51 -18.22 15.13 18.02
CA SER A 51 -17.95 16.23 18.98
C SER A 51 -16.48 16.65 18.96
N GLU A 52 -15.52 15.76 18.64
CA GLU A 52 -14.11 16.12 18.45
C GLU A 52 -13.92 17.14 17.34
N LEU A 53 -14.79 17.16 16.31
CA LEU A 53 -14.69 18.01 15.16
C LEU A 53 -15.61 19.24 15.19
N GLU A 54 -16.63 19.26 16.05
CA GLU A 54 -17.65 20.32 16.07
C GLU A 54 -17.06 21.72 16.23
N HIS A 55 -16.01 21.87 17.03
CA HIS A 55 -15.32 23.15 17.30
C HIS A 55 -13.87 23.15 16.78
N TYR A 56 -13.49 22.15 16.00
CA TYR A 56 -12.13 22.05 15.50
C TYR A 56 -11.88 23.05 14.35
N THR A 57 -10.83 23.85 14.49
CA THR A 57 -10.49 24.93 13.54
C THR A 57 -9.30 24.59 12.63
N GLY A 58 -8.68 23.44 12.83
CA GLY A 58 -7.53 22.99 12.04
C GLY A 58 -7.92 22.29 10.75
N ASN A 59 -6.91 21.84 10.01
CA ASN A 59 -7.11 21.09 8.78
C ASN A 59 -7.50 19.63 9.08
N VAL A 60 -8.63 19.19 8.54
CA VAL A 60 -9.04 17.80 8.50
C VAL A 60 -8.88 17.29 7.07
N TRP A 61 -8.07 16.27 6.90
CA TRP A 61 -7.78 15.69 5.60
C TRP A 61 -8.69 14.47 5.36
N THR A 62 -9.28 14.40 4.17
CA THR A 62 -10.06 13.23 3.75
C THR A 62 -9.29 12.45 2.71
N HIS A 63 -9.23 11.12 2.90
CA HIS A 63 -8.55 10.19 2.01
C HIS A 63 -9.54 9.12 1.55
N ILE A 64 -9.44 8.72 0.28
CA ILE A 64 -10.13 7.55 -0.24
C ILE A 64 -9.07 6.49 -0.57
N LEU A 65 -9.15 5.36 0.12
CA LEU A 65 -8.33 4.18 -0.13
C LEU A 65 -9.19 3.16 -0.87
N SER A 66 -8.86 2.82 -2.11
CA SER A 66 -9.67 1.93 -2.93
C SER A 66 -8.83 0.85 -3.60
N LEU A 67 -9.41 -0.34 -3.71
CA LEU A 67 -8.91 -1.45 -4.53
C LEU A 67 -9.94 -1.80 -5.59
N HIS A 68 -9.51 -2.44 -6.68
CA HIS A 68 -10.44 -3.13 -7.56
C HIS A 68 -11.10 -4.30 -6.81
N ARG A 69 -12.34 -4.61 -7.14
CA ARG A 69 -13.11 -5.67 -6.47
C ARG A 69 -12.35 -7.00 -6.44
N GLU A 70 -11.80 -7.42 -7.58
CA GLU A 70 -11.05 -8.66 -7.70
C GLU A 70 -9.82 -8.71 -6.77
N ASP A 71 -9.09 -7.59 -6.67
CA ASP A 71 -7.95 -7.49 -5.77
C ASP A 71 -8.38 -7.48 -4.30
N ALA A 72 -9.45 -6.76 -3.96
CA ALA A 72 -9.97 -6.70 -2.60
C ALA A 72 -10.41 -8.09 -2.11
N GLU A 73 -11.10 -8.87 -2.94
CA GLU A 73 -11.53 -10.23 -2.62
C GLU A 73 -10.33 -11.18 -2.50
N ARG A 74 -9.43 -11.15 -3.47
CA ARG A 74 -8.25 -12.01 -3.53
C ARG A 74 -7.28 -11.80 -2.36
N LEU A 75 -7.10 -10.52 -1.94
CA LEU A 75 -6.18 -10.12 -0.89
C LEU A 75 -6.84 -10.01 0.50
N GLY A 76 -8.16 -10.27 0.60
CA GLY A 76 -8.89 -10.25 1.87
C GLY A 76 -9.29 -8.87 2.37
N TYR A 77 -9.24 -7.83 1.51
CA TYR A 77 -9.63 -6.45 1.84
C TYR A 77 -11.07 -6.10 1.41
N ASN A 78 -11.94 -7.08 1.38
CA ASN A 78 -13.36 -6.92 1.05
C ASN A 78 -14.25 -6.69 2.30
N ASN A 79 -13.68 -6.33 3.44
CA ASN A 79 -14.36 -6.11 4.70
C ASN A 79 -13.72 -4.98 5.52
N ALA A 80 -14.50 -4.37 6.41
CA ALA A 80 -14.07 -3.25 7.26
C ALA A 80 -12.95 -3.62 8.25
N GLN A 81 -12.96 -4.87 8.74
CA GLN A 81 -12.00 -5.33 9.74
C GLN A 81 -10.56 -5.37 9.18
N ALA A 82 -10.39 -5.84 7.95
CA ALA A 82 -9.09 -5.88 7.28
C ALA A 82 -8.52 -4.47 7.06
N TRP A 83 -9.35 -3.54 6.60
CA TRP A 83 -8.94 -2.15 6.43
C TRP A 83 -8.60 -1.45 7.74
N ARG A 84 -9.39 -1.70 8.79
CA ARG A 84 -9.08 -1.21 10.13
C ARG A 84 -7.72 -1.70 10.61
N ALA A 85 -7.44 -2.99 10.46
CA ALA A 85 -6.16 -3.59 10.84
C ALA A 85 -5.00 -2.95 10.08
N LEU A 86 -5.14 -2.77 8.75
CA LEU A 86 -4.14 -2.13 7.90
C LEU A 86 -3.84 -0.69 8.35
N ILE A 87 -4.88 0.14 8.52
CA ILE A 87 -4.70 1.55 8.87
C ILE A 87 -4.08 1.67 10.27
N ARG A 88 -4.49 0.83 11.22
CA ARG A 88 -3.87 0.76 12.56
C ARG A 88 -2.40 0.38 12.51
N ALA A 89 -2.02 -0.60 11.70
CA ALA A 89 -0.64 -1.02 11.52
C ALA A 89 0.23 0.11 10.96
N HIS A 90 -0.31 0.90 10.04
CA HIS A 90 0.37 2.03 9.39
C HIS A 90 0.06 3.40 10.01
N ARG A 91 -0.58 3.43 11.18
CA ARG A 91 -0.96 4.68 11.84
C ARG A 91 0.18 5.69 11.94
N ASN A 92 1.35 5.25 12.37
CA ASN A 92 2.51 6.11 12.55
C ASN A 92 3.15 6.52 11.20
N ASP A 93 3.12 5.66 10.19
CA ASP A 93 3.58 6.00 8.83
C ASP A 93 2.67 7.08 8.22
N ILE A 94 1.35 6.98 8.42
CA ILE A 94 0.38 7.97 7.96
C ILE A 94 0.58 9.29 8.69
N ALA A 95 0.71 9.26 10.01
CA ALA A 95 0.97 10.46 10.82
C ALA A 95 2.26 11.16 10.37
N ALA A 96 3.34 10.42 10.17
CA ALA A 96 4.62 10.95 9.69
C ALA A 96 4.50 11.58 8.30
N ALA A 97 3.78 10.94 7.37
CA ALA A 97 3.54 11.47 6.02
C ALA A 97 2.73 12.76 6.03
N MET A 98 1.90 12.98 7.06
CA MET A 98 1.11 14.19 7.27
C MET A 98 1.81 15.21 8.19
N HIS A 99 3.08 14.97 8.57
CA HIS A 99 3.86 15.81 9.48
C HIS A 99 3.18 16.01 10.84
N ILE A 100 2.45 15.00 11.33
CA ILE A 100 1.77 15.03 12.61
C ILE A 100 2.53 14.15 13.59
N PRO A 101 2.87 14.64 14.80
CA PRO A 101 3.41 13.81 15.86
C PRO A 101 2.44 12.65 16.19
N PRO A 102 2.91 11.40 16.37
CA PRO A 102 2.02 10.26 16.57
C PRO A 102 1.01 10.41 17.71
N GLN A 103 1.37 11.07 18.81
CA GLN A 103 0.48 11.33 19.94
C GLN A 103 -0.65 12.32 19.62
N ASP A 104 -0.42 13.21 18.65
CA ASP A 104 -1.38 14.26 18.25
C ASP A 104 -2.25 13.83 17.07
N PHE A 105 -1.93 12.68 16.43
CA PHE A 105 -2.65 12.16 15.28
C PHE A 105 -3.99 11.55 15.68
N ARG A 106 -5.05 11.95 14.98
CA ARG A 106 -6.41 11.40 15.10
C ARG A 106 -6.90 10.98 13.72
N TRP A 107 -7.62 9.88 13.70
CA TRP A 107 -8.25 9.41 12.47
C TRP A 107 -9.48 8.57 12.76
N TYR A 108 -10.45 8.67 11.86
CA TYR A 108 -11.60 7.79 11.74
C TYR A 108 -11.82 7.41 10.30
N ALA A 109 -12.41 6.24 10.08
CA ALA A 109 -12.67 5.76 8.72
C ALA A 109 -13.95 4.92 8.67
N ALA A 110 -14.49 4.77 7.46
CA ALA A 110 -15.61 3.89 7.19
C ALA A 110 -15.38 3.16 5.86
N PHE A 111 -15.61 1.85 5.84
CA PHE A 111 -15.50 1.01 4.66
C PHE A 111 -16.83 0.93 3.93
N HIS A 112 -16.81 1.21 2.63
CA HIS A 112 -17.96 1.14 1.76
C HIS A 112 -17.79 -0.01 0.76
N ASN A 113 -18.67 -1.01 0.87
CA ASN A 113 -18.63 -2.21 0.03
C ASN A 113 -19.34 -1.94 -1.31
N GLU A 114 -18.76 -1.07 -2.13
CA GLU A 114 -19.27 -0.75 -3.45
C GLU A 114 -18.92 -1.83 -4.49
N GLY A 115 -19.82 -2.05 -5.48
CA GLY A 115 -19.75 -3.18 -6.39
C GLY A 115 -18.41 -3.34 -7.13
N HIS A 116 -17.91 -2.28 -7.76
CA HIS A 116 -16.68 -2.35 -8.56
C HIS A 116 -15.43 -1.90 -7.81
N HIS A 117 -15.58 -0.97 -6.86
CA HIS A 117 -14.47 -0.36 -6.13
C HIS A 117 -14.81 -0.27 -4.65
N PRO A 118 -14.61 -1.34 -3.87
CA PRO A 118 -14.67 -1.24 -2.42
C PRO A 118 -13.63 -0.23 -1.96
N HIS A 119 -14.03 0.66 -1.06
CA HIS A 119 -13.18 1.76 -0.64
C HIS A 119 -13.41 2.17 0.80
N VAL A 120 -12.41 2.79 1.37
CA VAL A 120 -12.46 3.39 2.70
C VAL A 120 -12.41 4.89 2.56
N HIS A 121 -13.36 5.58 3.17
CA HIS A 121 -13.23 6.99 3.49
C HIS A 121 -12.53 7.13 4.83
N MET A 122 -11.42 7.84 4.86
CA MET A 122 -10.65 8.09 6.06
C MET A 122 -10.54 9.60 6.29
N MET A 123 -10.86 10.04 7.48
CA MET A 123 -10.62 11.40 7.97
C MET A 123 -9.41 11.37 8.90
N ALA A 124 -8.48 12.32 8.75
CA ALA A 124 -7.28 12.41 9.55
C ALA A 124 -6.90 13.85 9.86
N TRP A 125 -6.49 14.11 11.10
CA TRP A 125 -6.09 15.45 11.55
C TRP A 125 -5.13 15.39 12.75
N SER A 126 -4.55 16.53 13.13
CA SER A 126 -3.86 16.69 14.41
C SER A 126 -4.79 17.29 15.46
N VAL A 127 -4.68 16.89 16.71
CA VAL A 127 -5.38 17.57 17.81
C VAL A 127 -4.92 19.02 17.99
N LYS A 128 -3.77 19.38 17.41
CA LYS A 128 -3.26 20.74 17.40
C LYS A 128 -3.52 21.40 16.04
N PRO A 129 -4.37 22.43 15.95
CA PRO A 129 -4.59 23.15 14.71
C PRO A 129 -3.29 23.68 14.10
N GLY A 130 -3.11 23.48 12.79
CA GLY A 130 -1.94 23.97 12.05
C GLY A 130 -0.77 23.00 11.91
N GLU A 131 -0.76 21.85 12.59
CA GLU A 131 0.30 20.85 12.42
C GLU A 131 0.12 19.99 11.16
N ALA A 132 -1.11 19.64 10.81
CA ALA A 132 -1.38 18.75 9.69
C ALA A 132 -1.02 19.39 8.34
N HIS A 133 0.01 18.85 7.70
CA HIS A 133 0.42 19.25 6.35
C HIS A 133 0.66 18.01 5.49
N LEU A 134 0.02 17.94 4.34
CA LEU A 134 0.19 16.83 3.42
C LEU A 134 0.65 17.36 2.05
N ASP A 135 1.85 16.97 1.66
CA ASP A 135 2.44 17.28 0.38
C ASP A 135 2.45 16.05 -0.57
N ARG A 136 2.98 16.23 -1.77
CA ARG A 136 3.07 15.16 -2.76
C ARG A 136 3.96 14.00 -2.31
N ASP A 137 4.98 14.28 -1.52
CA ASP A 137 5.90 13.27 -1.01
C ASP A 137 5.24 12.45 0.09
N GLY A 138 4.51 13.08 0.99
CA GLY A 138 3.68 12.42 1.99
C GLY A 138 2.65 11.48 1.36
N ILE A 139 1.92 11.95 0.33
CA ILE A 139 0.97 11.12 -0.43
C ILE A 139 1.67 9.90 -1.04
N ARG A 140 2.85 10.10 -1.63
CA ARG A 140 3.65 9.01 -2.24
C ARG A 140 4.10 8.00 -1.20
N GLN A 141 4.56 8.47 -0.03
CA GLN A 141 4.98 7.61 1.08
C GLN A 141 3.83 6.77 1.62
N MET A 142 2.67 7.39 1.92
CA MET A 142 1.47 6.67 2.36
C MET A 142 1.07 5.60 1.35
N LYS A 143 0.97 5.98 0.07
CA LYS A 143 0.61 5.05 -1.01
C LYS A 143 1.59 3.88 -1.09
N SER A 144 2.90 4.15 -1.04
CA SER A 144 3.94 3.12 -1.11
C SER A 144 3.85 2.15 0.07
N LYS A 145 3.72 2.66 1.29
CA LYS A 145 3.63 1.84 2.51
C LYS A 145 2.42 0.91 2.48
N LEU A 146 1.23 1.47 2.23
CA LEU A 146 -0.01 0.69 2.17
C LEU A 146 0.01 -0.32 1.02
N THR A 147 0.50 0.06 -0.17
CA THR A 147 0.60 -0.84 -1.32
C THR A 147 1.54 -2.00 -1.03
N ASN A 148 2.70 -1.72 -0.45
CA ASN A 148 3.69 -2.76 -0.15
C ASN A 148 3.12 -3.78 0.85
N ASP A 149 2.37 -3.36 1.86
CA ASP A 149 1.77 -4.29 2.83
C ASP A 149 0.65 -5.11 2.19
N ILE A 150 -0.29 -4.45 1.50
CA ILE A 150 -1.41 -5.14 0.84
C ILE A 150 -0.93 -6.20 -0.16
N PHE A 151 0.12 -5.91 -0.94
CA PHE A 151 0.63 -6.79 -1.99
C PHE A 151 1.90 -7.55 -1.58
N GLN A 152 2.24 -7.57 -0.29
CA GLN A 152 3.50 -8.15 0.21
C GLN A 152 3.73 -9.57 -0.28
N GLN A 153 2.73 -10.44 -0.20
CA GLN A 153 2.85 -11.84 -0.62
C GLN A 153 3.13 -11.98 -2.12
N GLU A 154 2.47 -11.17 -2.93
CA GLU A 154 2.67 -11.17 -4.38
C GLU A 154 4.05 -10.63 -4.77
N LEU A 155 4.48 -9.56 -4.11
CA LEU A 155 5.80 -8.99 -4.32
C LEU A 155 6.90 -9.99 -3.96
N LEU A 156 6.78 -10.69 -2.84
CA LEU A 156 7.71 -11.74 -2.43
C LEU A 156 7.79 -12.83 -3.50
N HIS A 157 6.65 -13.34 -3.98
CA HIS A 157 6.61 -14.35 -5.02
C HIS A 157 7.28 -13.89 -6.32
N VAL A 158 7.05 -12.65 -6.76
CA VAL A 158 7.70 -12.08 -7.94
C VAL A 158 9.22 -11.95 -7.75
N TYR A 159 9.67 -11.57 -6.55
CA TYR A 159 11.10 -11.50 -6.24
C TYR A 159 11.75 -12.87 -6.20
N GLU A 160 11.09 -13.88 -5.65
CA GLU A 160 11.55 -15.26 -5.66
C GLU A 160 11.68 -15.81 -7.08
N GLN A 161 10.68 -15.60 -7.92
CA GLN A 161 10.73 -16.02 -9.34
C GLN A 161 11.87 -15.34 -10.11
N LYS A 162 12.09 -14.04 -9.90
CA LYS A 162 13.22 -13.32 -10.51
C LYS A 162 14.56 -13.85 -10.04
N SER A 163 14.69 -14.20 -8.77
CA SER A 163 15.91 -14.78 -8.22
C SER A 163 16.19 -16.15 -8.84
N ILE A 164 15.20 -17.03 -8.93
CA ILE A 164 15.31 -18.35 -9.56
C ILE A 164 15.73 -18.22 -11.04
N SER A 165 15.05 -17.36 -11.81
CA SER A 165 15.39 -17.10 -13.21
C SER A 165 16.81 -16.60 -13.40
N ARG A 166 17.27 -15.69 -12.53
CA ARG A 166 18.64 -15.19 -12.55
C ARG A 166 19.66 -16.29 -12.30
N ASP A 167 19.41 -17.12 -11.30
CA ASP A 167 20.32 -18.22 -10.94
C ASP A 167 20.36 -19.30 -12.03
N GLU A 168 19.24 -19.59 -12.67
CA GLU A 168 19.19 -20.45 -13.85
C GLU A 168 19.98 -19.89 -15.02
N LEU A 169 19.83 -18.61 -15.33
CA LEU A 169 20.59 -17.94 -16.40
C LEU A 169 22.09 -18.01 -16.12
N VAL A 170 22.52 -17.71 -14.90
CA VAL A 170 23.93 -17.79 -14.50
C VAL A 170 24.47 -19.21 -14.64
N ARG A 171 23.68 -20.21 -14.24
CA ARG A 171 24.06 -21.63 -14.37
C ARG A 171 24.21 -22.07 -15.81
N GLU A 172 23.26 -21.73 -16.68
CA GLU A 172 23.32 -22.06 -18.10
C GLU A 172 24.47 -21.33 -18.81
N THR A 173 24.67 -20.05 -18.51
CA THR A 173 25.81 -19.30 -19.03
C THR A 173 27.15 -19.94 -18.64
N ARG A 174 27.28 -20.39 -17.39
CA ARG A 174 28.49 -21.09 -16.92
C ARG A 174 28.71 -22.40 -17.66
N LYS A 175 27.66 -23.18 -17.92
CA LYS A 175 27.77 -24.42 -18.71
C LYS A 175 28.27 -24.15 -20.13
N VAL A 176 27.67 -23.18 -20.82
CA VAL A 176 28.07 -22.80 -22.16
C VAL A 176 29.55 -22.34 -22.22
N MET A 177 29.95 -21.52 -21.23
CA MET A 177 31.34 -21.06 -21.15
C MET A 177 32.34 -22.21 -20.93
N LEU A 178 31.98 -23.17 -20.07
CA LEU A 178 32.83 -24.35 -19.82
C LEU A 178 32.95 -25.21 -21.07
N GLU A 179 31.86 -25.42 -21.80
CA GLU A 179 31.86 -26.21 -23.01
C GLU A 179 32.67 -25.53 -24.12
N LEU A 180 32.53 -24.22 -24.31
CA LEU A 180 33.35 -23.46 -25.27
C LEU A 180 34.85 -23.53 -24.89
N SER A 181 35.17 -23.40 -23.62
CA SER A 181 36.56 -23.49 -23.13
C SER A 181 37.17 -24.89 -23.36
N ARG A 182 36.36 -25.95 -23.33
CA ARG A 182 36.78 -27.30 -23.66
C ARG A 182 37.02 -27.46 -25.13
N GLN A 183 36.09 -27.03 -25.98
CA GLN A 183 36.23 -27.07 -27.43
C GLN A 183 37.46 -26.31 -27.93
N MET A 184 37.71 -25.12 -27.36
CA MET A 184 38.94 -24.35 -27.69
C MET A 184 40.21 -25.09 -27.31
N ARG A 185 40.27 -25.80 -26.19
CA ARG A 185 41.44 -26.61 -25.77
C ARG A 185 41.65 -27.78 -26.73
N ASP A 186 40.58 -28.48 -27.07
CA ASP A 186 40.62 -29.62 -28.00
C ASP A 186 41.14 -29.19 -29.39
N THR A 187 40.67 -28.04 -29.88
CA THR A 187 41.12 -27.44 -31.16
C THR A 187 42.59 -27.04 -31.12
N ILE A 188 43.07 -26.46 -29.99
CA ILE A 188 44.49 -26.12 -29.83
C ILE A 188 45.35 -27.38 -29.81
N CYS A 189 44.89 -28.45 -29.18
CA CYS A 189 45.61 -29.73 -29.16
C CYS A 189 45.70 -30.37 -30.56
N GLU A 190 44.64 -30.30 -31.35
CA GLU A 190 44.64 -30.80 -32.73
C GLU A 190 45.59 -29.99 -33.64
N HIS A 191 45.60 -28.67 -33.52
CA HIS A 191 46.55 -27.82 -34.26
C HIS A 191 48.00 -28.07 -33.89
N THR A 192 48.31 -28.26 -32.62
CA THR A 192 49.68 -28.55 -32.16
C THR A 192 50.17 -29.92 -32.67
N GLN A 193 49.29 -30.94 -32.76
CA GLN A 193 49.61 -32.22 -33.39
C GLN A 193 49.83 -32.12 -34.88
N ALA A 194 49.00 -31.28 -35.61
CA ALA A 194 49.16 -31.05 -37.04
C ALA A 194 50.49 -30.34 -37.34
N GLU A 195 50.86 -29.37 -36.55
CA GLU A 195 52.18 -28.67 -36.69
C GLU A 195 53.36 -29.59 -36.48
N GLN A 196 53.29 -30.52 -35.52
CA GLN A 196 54.33 -31.53 -35.27
C GLN A 196 54.47 -32.52 -36.44
N MET A 197 53.39 -32.79 -37.21
CA MET A 197 53.43 -33.66 -38.39
C MET A 197 54.03 -32.98 -39.61
N ILE A 198 53.97 -31.63 -39.73
CA ILE A 198 54.52 -30.85 -40.83
C ILE A 198 56.01 -30.61 -40.66
N CYS A 199 56.54 -30.64 -39.46
CA CYS A 199 57.96 -30.46 -39.16
C CYS A 199 58.79 -31.71 -39.15
N ARG A 200 58.25 -32.85 -39.64
CA ARG A 200 58.95 -34.13 -39.90
C ARG A 200 59.07 -34.33 -41.44
#